data_e324548fba80803e9e099e2a70a3d2f1
#
_entry.id   e324548fba80803e9e099e2a70a3d2f1
#
_cell.length_a   1.000
_cell.length_b   1.000
_cell.length_c   1.000
_cell.angle_alpha   90.00
_cell.angle_beta   90.00
_cell.angle_gamma   90.00
#
_symmetry.space_group_name_H-M   'P 1'
#
loop_
_entity.id
_entity.type
_entity.pdbx_description
1 polymer ?
#
loop_
_entity_poly.entity_id
_entity_poly.type
_entity_poly.pdbx_seq_one_letter_code
_entity_poly.pdbx_strand_id
1 'polypeptide(L)'
;MTSLVQGSPSLDPYEYASQLVRGYCGIAFDYTRDDTRLLDPRTDGTVQLPQTPVLAVSAVAGWMPGPTGIWDWRPIAWYRWLPRGLLYCTAGLENPTLPTWGPVWPWVPGGLRVTYDHGYDRIPDDIQAVVTRLATQISKNPAWVQSRKVGEVATVYSTTGITLRDEDKRVLDRYAAQEVS
;
A
#
# COMPACT_ATOMS: atom_id res chain seq x y z
N MET A 1 23.61 -5.41 -20.59
CA MET A 1 22.44 -6.09 -19.98
C MET A 1 22.85 -6.47 -18.58
N THR A 2 22.42 -5.71 -17.58
CA THR A 2 22.77 -5.93 -16.17
C THR A 2 21.80 -6.98 -15.62
N SER A 3 22.35 -8.13 -15.18
CA SER A 3 21.58 -9.20 -14.57
C SER A 3 20.87 -8.68 -13.30
N LEU A 4 19.56 -8.82 -13.24
CA LEU A 4 18.74 -8.50 -12.06
C LEU A 4 18.89 -9.52 -10.93
N VAL A 5 19.65 -10.60 -11.15
CA VAL A 5 19.91 -11.65 -10.16
C VAL A 5 21.40 -11.61 -9.82
N GLN A 6 21.75 -10.75 -8.88
CA GLN A 6 23.02 -10.90 -8.15
C GLN A 6 22.79 -11.91 -7.04
N GLY A 7 23.60 -12.98 -7.06
CA GLY A 7 23.73 -14.10 -6.15
C GLY A 7 22.66 -14.22 -5.05
N SER A 8 21.97 -15.34 -4.96
CA SER A 8 20.92 -15.58 -3.97
C SER A 8 21.37 -15.14 -2.57
N PRO A 9 20.90 -14.01 -2.04
CA PRO A 9 20.98 -13.84 -0.62
C PRO A 9 20.14 -14.99 -0.03
N SER A 10 20.59 -15.63 1.02
CA SER A 10 19.74 -16.49 1.83
C SER A 10 18.69 -15.58 2.46
N LEU A 11 17.64 -15.29 1.72
CA LEU A 11 16.53 -14.48 2.20
C LEU A 11 15.96 -15.21 3.41
N ASP A 12 15.90 -14.52 4.53
CA ASP A 12 15.18 -14.98 5.72
C ASP A 12 13.77 -15.41 5.26
N PRO A 13 13.34 -16.65 5.56
CA PRO A 13 12.02 -17.13 5.18
C PRO A 13 10.88 -16.21 5.60
N TYR A 14 11.02 -15.53 6.73
CA TYR A 14 10.03 -14.57 7.21
C TYR A 14 10.03 -13.28 6.37
N GLU A 15 11.19 -12.79 5.97
CA GLU A 15 11.28 -11.61 5.11
C GLU A 15 10.65 -11.91 3.74
N TYR A 16 10.96 -13.05 3.14
CA TYR A 16 10.37 -13.44 1.85
C TYR A 16 8.84 -13.63 1.96
N ALA A 17 8.35 -14.28 3.01
CA ALA A 17 6.93 -14.43 3.25
C ALA A 17 6.23 -13.07 3.43
N SER A 18 6.87 -12.15 4.16
CA SER A 18 6.36 -10.80 4.37
C SER A 18 6.27 -10.01 3.05
N GLN A 19 7.28 -10.13 2.20
CA GLN A 19 7.28 -9.49 0.87
C GLN A 19 6.15 -10.03 -0.01
N LEU A 20 5.89 -11.34 0.01
CA LEU A 20 4.77 -11.94 -0.73
C LEU A 20 3.42 -11.39 -0.26
N VAL A 21 3.23 -11.29 1.06
CA VAL A 21 1.98 -10.76 1.64
C VAL A 21 1.81 -9.28 1.32
N ARG A 22 2.86 -8.47 1.48
CA ARG A 22 2.83 -7.05 1.10
C ARG A 22 2.56 -6.86 -0.40
N GLY A 23 3.19 -7.67 -1.25
CA GLY A 23 2.97 -7.65 -2.70
C GLY A 23 1.55 -8.00 -3.09
N TYR A 24 0.92 -8.95 -2.39
CA TYR A 24 -0.47 -9.32 -2.63
C TYR A 24 -1.45 -8.23 -2.20
N CYS A 25 -1.25 -7.67 -1.00
CA CYS A 25 -2.14 -6.65 -0.45
C CYS A 25 -1.93 -5.26 -1.06
N GLY A 26 -0.77 -4.99 -1.66
CA GLY A 26 -0.42 -3.66 -2.19
C GLY A 26 -0.20 -2.59 -1.13
N ILE A 27 -0.14 -2.95 0.15
CA ILE A 27 0.05 -2.03 1.27
C ILE A 27 1.24 -2.43 2.16
N ALA A 28 1.82 -1.44 2.83
CA ALA A 28 2.73 -1.64 3.94
C ALA A 28 1.93 -1.80 5.23
N PHE A 29 2.19 -2.89 5.98
CA PHE A 29 1.51 -3.11 7.27
C PHE A 29 2.16 -2.34 8.41
N ASP A 30 3.44 -1.97 8.26
CA ASP A 30 4.19 -1.25 9.28
C ASP A 30 3.67 0.18 9.42
N TYR A 31 3.60 0.67 10.68
CA TYR A 31 3.29 2.06 10.94
C TYR A 31 4.34 2.98 10.32
N THR A 32 3.88 3.91 9.49
CA THR A 32 4.72 4.92 8.84
C THR A 32 4.16 6.30 9.16
N ARG A 33 5.01 7.15 9.70
CA ARG A 33 4.67 8.51 10.05
C ARG A 33 5.12 9.48 8.97
N ASP A 34 4.32 10.53 8.75
CA ASP A 34 4.63 11.65 7.85
C ASP A 34 5.03 11.22 6.43
N ASP A 35 4.42 10.13 5.90
CA ASP A 35 4.63 9.73 4.51
C ASP A 35 4.05 10.80 3.58
N THR A 36 4.88 11.29 2.67
CA THR A 36 4.48 12.36 1.74
C THR A 36 4.39 11.83 0.32
N ARG A 37 3.21 12.00 -0.29
CA ARG A 37 2.90 11.55 -1.65
C ARG A 37 2.41 12.68 -2.53
N LEU A 38 2.80 12.61 -3.80
CA LEU A 38 2.22 13.42 -4.88
C LEU A 38 1.12 12.59 -5.54
N LEU A 39 -0.06 13.16 -5.64
CA LEU A 39 -1.27 12.46 -6.05
C LEU A 39 -2.05 13.28 -7.08
N ASP A 40 -2.86 12.55 -7.85
CA ASP A 40 -3.77 13.13 -8.82
C ASP A 40 -5.20 13.04 -8.30
N PRO A 41 -5.93 14.15 -8.26
CA PRO A 41 -7.36 14.12 -7.99
C PRO A 41 -8.11 13.40 -9.10
N ARG A 42 -9.12 12.63 -8.71
CA ARG A 42 -10.06 12.01 -9.65
C ARG A 42 -11.07 13.06 -10.16
N THR A 43 -11.75 12.72 -11.24
CA THR A 43 -12.78 13.59 -11.86
C THR A 43 -13.97 13.87 -10.94
N ASP A 44 -14.24 12.97 -9.99
CA ASP A 44 -15.28 13.14 -8.95
C ASP A 44 -14.83 14.02 -7.77
N GLY A 45 -13.60 14.54 -7.80
CA GLY A 45 -13.04 15.36 -6.73
C GLY A 45 -12.55 14.58 -5.52
N THR A 46 -12.40 13.29 -5.64
CA THR A 46 -11.78 12.46 -4.59
C THR A 46 -10.32 12.16 -4.91
N VAL A 47 -9.57 11.79 -3.88
CA VAL A 47 -8.18 11.32 -4.00
C VAL A 47 -8.04 10.04 -3.19
N GLN A 48 -7.49 9.00 -3.80
CA GLN A 48 -7.19 7.76 -3.11
C GLN A 48 -5.75 7.77 -2.60
N LEU A 49 -5.58 7.70 -1.30
CA LEU A 49 -4.28 7.50 -0.65
C LEU A 49 -3.84 6.05 -0.84
N PRO A 50 -2.60 5.81 -1.30
CA PRO A 50 -2.16 4.48 -1.71
C PRO A 50 -1.90 3.52 -0.54
N GLN A 51 -1.67 4.05 0.66
CA GLN A 51 -1.39 3.24 1.84
C GLN A 51 -2.51 3.37 2.87
N THR A 52 -2.98 2.24 3.38
CA THR A 52 -4.10 2.15 4.33
C THR A 52 -3.78 1.14 5.45
N PRO A 53 -4.41 1.24 6.62
CA PRO A 53 -5.34 2.29 7.03
C PRO A 53 -4.65 3.64 7.22
N VAL A 54 -5.37 4.71 6.91
CA VAL A 54 -4.91 6.08 7.20
C VAL A 54 -5.28 6.40 8.64
N LEU A 55 -4.32 6.86 9.42
CA LEU A 55 -4.47 7.17 10.84
C LEU A 55 -4.62 8.67 11.07
N ALA A 56 -3.87 9.47 10.33
CA ALA A 56 -3.93 10.92 10.37
C ALA A 56 -3.51 11.51 9.02
N VAL A 57 -4.04 12.68 8.70
CA VAL A 57 -3.54 13.51 7.58
C VAL A 57 -3.04 14.81 8.19
N SER A 58 -1.73 15.02 8.14
CA SER A 58 -1.06 16.15 8.79
C SER A 58 -1.00 17.38 7.89
N ALA A 59 -0.87 17.20 6.57
CA ALA A 59 -0.82 18.30 5.62
C ALA A 59 -1.36 17.90 4.25
N VAL A 60 -2.07 18.86 3.64
CA VAL A 60 -2.46 18.80 2.22
C VAL A 60 -2.07 20.10 1.56
N ALA A 61 -1.37 20.03 0.44
CA ALA A 61 -0.97 21.21 -0.34
C ALA A 61 -1.20 20.98 -1.82
N GLY A 62 -1.66 22.01 -2.50
CA GLY A 62 -1.89 22.01 -3.93
C GLY A 62 -0.87 22.86 -4.67
N TRP A 63 -0.41 22.43 -5.84
CA TRP A 63 0.40 23.22 -6.75
C TRP A 63 -0.52 24.19 -7.51
N MET A 64 -0.53 25.43 -7.12
CA MET A 64 -1.49 26.44 -7.59
C MET A 64 -0.84 27.80 -7.78
N PRO A 65 -1.38 28.66 -8.69
CA PRO A 65 -0.88 30.02 -8.84
C PRO A 65 -1.19 30.86 -7.60
N GLY A 66 -0.19 31.62 -7.19
CA GLY A 66 -0.31 32.61 -6.14
C GLY A 66 -1.02 33.91 -6.59
N PRO A 67 -1.20 34.87 -5.67
CA PRO A 67 -1.78 36.18 -6.00
C PRO A 67 -0.99 36.94 -7.08
N THR A 68 0.31 36.68 -7.20
CA THR A 68 1.22 37.24 -8.20
C THR A 68 1.30 36.41 -9.49
N GLY A 69 0.51 35.35 -9.62
CA GLY A 69 0.58 34.41 -10.74
C GLY A 69 1.74 33.40 -10.68
N ILE A 70 2.60 33.48 -9.66
CA ILE A 70 3.69 32.53 -9.47
C ILE A 70 3.10 31.25 -8.89
N TRP A 71 3.45 30.11 -9.49
CA TRP A 71 3.05 28.77 -9.04
C TRP A 71 3.87 28.35 -7.82
N ASP A 72 3.19 27.85 -6.79
CA ASP A 72 3.81 27.35 -5.58
C ASP A 72 2.90 26.34 -4.86
N TRP A 73 3.47 25.59 -3.92
CA TRP A 73 2.73 24.70 -3.01
C TRP A 73 1.95 25.52 -1.99
N ARG A 74 0.62 25.44 -2.06
CA ARG A 74 -0.26 26.18 -1.15
C ARG A 74 -1.03 25.23 -0.25
N PRO A 75 -1.06 25.47 1.05
CA PRO A 75 -1.80 24.63 1.96
C PRO A 75 -3.30 24.67 1.65
N ILE A 76 -3.93 23.51 1.71
CA ILE A 76 -5.36 23.32 1.58
C ILE A 76 -5.90 22.89 2.93
N ALA A 77 -6.79 23.67 3.54
CA ALA A 77 -7.35 23.42 4.87
C ALA A 77 -8.72 22.70 4.80
N TRP A 78 -9.40 22.81 3.67
CA TRP A 78 -10.76 22.29 3.52
C TRP A 78 -10.77 20.90 2.91
N TYR A 79 -10.55 19.88 3.75
CA TYR A 79 -10.60 18.48 3.35
C TYR A 79 -11.12 17.60 4.46
N ARG A 80 -11.66 16.45 4.11
CA ARG A 80 -11.99 15.34 4.99
C ARG A 80 -11.37 14.08 4.43
N TRP A 81 -11.13 13.12 5.30
CA TRP A 81 -10.56 11.84 4.93
C TRP A 81 -11.20 10.69 5.69
N LEU A 82 -11.08 9.49 5.15
CA LEU A 82 -11.57 8.25 5.75
C LEU A 82 -10.40 7.29 5.98
N PRO A 83 -10.44 6.44 7.01
CA PRO A 83 -9.37 5.46 7.29
C PRO A 83 -9.04 4.55 6.11
N ARG A 84 -10.00 4.28 5.21
CA ARG A 84 -9.80 3.53 3.97
C ARG A 84 -9.02 4.30 2.88
N GLY A 85 -8.47 5.47 3.22
CA GLY A 85 -7.62 6.25 2.33
C GLY A 85 -8.34 7.18 1.37
N LEU A 86 -9.65 7.36 1.49
CA LEU A 86 -10.36 8.32 0.67
C LEU A 86 -10.23 9.73 1.24
N LEU A 87 -9.70 10.64 0.46
CA LEU A 87 -9.58 12.07 0.76
C LEU A 87 -10.49 12.86 -0.19
N TYR A 88 -11.24 13.83 0.32
CA TYR A 88 -12.12 14.68 -0.49
C TYR A 88 -12.12 16.14 0.00
N CYS A 89 -12.31 17.05 -0.93
CA CYS A 89 -12.35 18.48 -0.67
C CYS A 89 -13.73 18.89 -0.12
N THR A 90 -13.73 19.71 0.93
CA THR A 90 -14.96 20.24 1.54
C THR A 90 -15.12 21.76 1.33
N ALA A 91 -14.30 22.37 0.49
CA ALA A 91 -14.27 23.83 0.31
C ALA A 91 -15.67 24.43 0.02
N GLY A 92 -16.45 23.82 -0.86
CA GLY A 92 -17.80 24.29 -1.19
C GLY A 92 -18.84 24.04 -0.09
N LEU A 93 -18.58 23.13 0.85
CA LEU A 93 -19.47 22.81 1.96
C LEU A 93 -19.22 23.72 3.18
N GLU A 94 -17.94 24.02 3.43
CA GLU A 94 -17.53 24.77 4.64
C GLU A 94 -17.34 26.28 4.36
N ASN A 95 -17.22 26.67 3.10
CA ASN A 95 -17.11 28.07 2.69
C ASN A 95 -18.08 28.39 1.53
N PRO A 96 -19.26 28.94 1.82
CA PRO A 96 -20.28 29.23 0.82
C PRO A 96 -19.88 30.33 -0.18
N THR A 97 -18.76 31.04 0.04
CA THR A 97 -18.23 32.03 -0.90
C THR A 97 -17.37 31.39 -1.99
N LEU A 98 -16.97 30.12 -1.83
CA LEU A 98 -16.29 29.38 -2.87
C LEU A 98 -17.32 28.70 -3.78
N PRO A 99 -17.06 28.61 -5.09
CA PRO A 99 -17.98 27.95 -6.00
C PRO A 99 -18.23 26.51 -5.56
N THR A 100 -19.51 26.15 -5.41
CA THR A 100 -19.96 24.79 -5.09
C THR A 100 -19.78 23.81 -6.25
N TRP A 101 -19.25 24.26 -7.37
CA TRP A 101 -19.13 23.52 -8.62
C TRP A 101 -17.71 22.97 -8.80
N GLY A 102 -17.52 21.80 -8.36
CA GLY A 102 -16.30 21.05 -8.66
C GLY A 102 -15.22 21.09 -7.59
N PRO A 103 -14.29 20.16 -7.68
CA PRO A 103 -13.20 20.00 -6.74
C PRO A 103 -12.25 21.21 -6.80
N VAL A 104 -11.93 21.73 -5.64
CA VAL A 104 -10.92 22.82 -5.51
C VAL A 104 -9.50 22.22 -5.46
N TRP A 105 -9.34 21.03 -6.03
CA TRP A 105 -8.04 20.43 -6.20
C TRP A 105 -7.31 20.99 -7.42
N PRO A 106 -5.97 21.09 -7.38
CA PRO A 106 -5.21 21.50 -8.56
C PRO A 106 -5.36 20.49 -9.71
N TRP A 107 -5.58 20.98 -10.91
CA TRP A 107 -5.76 20.15 -12.12
C TRP A 107 -4.46 19.73 -12.80
N VAL A 108 -3.33 19.94 -12.15
CA VAL A 108 -2.00 19.59 -12.69
C VAL A 108 -1.65 18.19 -12.26
N PRO A 109 -1.11 17.33 -13.14
CA PRO A 109 -0.62 16.02 -12.76
C PRO A 109 0.39 16.10 -11.60
N GLY A 110 0.24 15.27 -10.58
CA GLY A 110 1.04 15.34 -9.34
C GLY A 110 0.84 16.63 -8.56
N GLY A 111 -0.21 17.39 -8.86
CA GLY A 111 -0.44 18.70 -8.26
C GLY A 111 -0.96 18.70 -6.83
N LEU A 112 -1.24 17.55 -6.24
CA LEU A 112 -1.63 17.42 -4.85
C LEU A 112 -0.54 16.72 -4.04
N ARG A 113 -0.04 17.37 -3.01
CA ARG A 113 0.90 16.80 -2.05
C ARG A 113 0.20 16.55 -0.73
N VAL A 114 0.20 15.30 -0.30
CA VAL A 114 -0.44 14.86 0.96
C VAL A 114 0.60 14.24 1.86
N THR A 115 0.64 14.70 3.12
CA THR A 115 1.45 14.09 4.18
C THR A 115 0.52 13.45 5.19
N TYR A 116 0.72 12.15 5.46
CA TYR A 116 -0.19 11.38 6.28
C TYR A 116 0.51 10.22 7.00
N ASP A 117 -0.09 9.77 8.09
CA ASP A 117 0.32 8.60 8.84
C ASP A 117 -0.54 7.42 8.44
N HIS A 118 0.08 6.26 8.24
CA HIS A 118 -0.63 5.06 7.83
C HIS A 118 0.00 3.78 8.43
N GLY A 119 -0.72 2.67 8.25
CA GLY A 119 -0.28 1.36 8.72
C GLY A 119 -0.89 0.99 10.07
N TYR A 120 -0.32 -0.01 10.71
CA TYR A 120 -0.80 -0.58 11.96
C TYR A 120 0.28 -0.43 13.04
N ASP A 121 -0.10 0.02 14.24
CA ASP A 121 0.80 0.02 15.40
C ASP A 121 1.25 -1.40 15.76
N ARG A 122 0.34 -2.34 15.57
CA ARG A 122 0.60 -3.78 15.70
C ARG A 122 0.02 -4.49 14.50
N ILE A 123 0.87 -5.23 13.79
CA ILE A 123 0.44 -6.05 12.65
C ILE A 123 -0.66 -7.01 13.10
N PRO A 124 -1.80 -7.10 12.40
CA PRO A 124 -2.91 -7.98 12.74
C PRO A 124 -2.47 -9.45 12.89
N ASP A 125 -3.00 -10.14 13.89
CA ASP A 125 -2.59 -11.51 14.23
C ASP A 125 -2.88 -12.52 13.10
N ASP A 126 -3.92 -12.30 12.32
CA ASP A 126 -4.25 -13.11 11.13
C ASP A 126 -3.22 -12.95 10.01
N ILE A 127 -2.69 -11.73 9.80
CA ILE A 127 -1.58 -11.49 8.87
C ILE A 127 -0.31 -12.20 9.37
N GLN A 128 0.01 -12.08 10.67
CA GLN A 128 1.15 -12.78 11.27
C GLN A 128 1.04 -14.30 11.11
N ALA A 129 -0.16 -14.86 11.26
CA ALA A 129 -0.41 -16.29 11.07
C ALA A 129 -0.14 -16.72 9.62
N VAL A 130 -0.59 -15.96 8.62
CA VAL A 130 -0.31 -16.21 7.21
C VAL A 130 1.19 -16.17 6.92
N VAL A 131 1.89 -15.12 7.38
CA VAL A 131 3.35 -14.97 7.22
C VAL A 131 4.10 -16.15 7.86
N THR A 132 3.75 -16.53 9.09
CA THR A 132 4.39 -17.63 9.80
C THR A 132 4.20 -18.96 9.07
N ARG A 133 3.01 -19.21 8.55
CA ARG A 133 2.71 -20.42 7.77
C ARG A 133 3.55 -20.45 6.48
N LEU A 134 3.61 -19.34 5.75
CA LEU A 134 4.41 -19.23 4.53
C LEU A 134 5.91 -19.40 4.83
N ALA A 135 6.43 -18.74 5.86
CA ALA A 135 7.83 -18.84 6.28
C ALA A 135 8.18 -20.30 6.64
N THR A 136 7.28 -21.01 7.32
CA THR A 136 7.46 -22.43 7.65
C THR A 136 7.52 -23.30 6.38
N GLN A 137 6.71 -23.01 5.37
CA GLN A 137 6.75 -23.73 4.08
C GLN A 137 8.09 -23.48 3.36
N ILE A 138 8.56 -22.22 3.33
CA ILE A 138 9.84 -21.83 2.74
C ILE A 138 10.99 -22.57 3.43
N SER A 139 11.01 -22.57 4.76
CA SER A 139 12.05 -23.24 5.56
C SER A 139 12.11 -24.75 5.32
N LYS A 140 10.97 -25.40 5.08
CA LYS A 140 10.91 -26.84 4.79
C LYS A 140 11.44 -27.21 3.42
N ASN A 141 11.36 -26.31 2.44
CA ASN A 141 11.87 -26.55 1.09
C ASN A 141 12.60 -25.33 0.51
N PRO A 142 13.75 -24.93 1.09
CA PRO A 142 14.47 -23.71 0.69
C PRO A 142 15.02 -23.76 -0.74
N ALA A 143 15.21 -24.97 -1.29
CA ALA A 143 15.78 -25.17 -2.63
C ALA A 143 14.72 -25.41 -3.72
N TRP A 144 13.41 -25.34 -3.40
CA TRP A 144 12.30 -25.64 -4.34
C TRP A 144 12.40 -27.02 -5.00
N VAL A 145 13.04 -27.97 -4.32
CA VAL A 145 13.23 -29.32 -4.83
C VAL A 145 11.92 -30.06 -4.80
N GLN A 146 11.46 -30.52 -5.97
CA GLN A 146 10.21 -31.29 -6.09
C GLN A 146 10.33 -32.68 -5.48
N SER A 147 11.51 -33.29 -5.57
CA SER A 147 11.77 -34.55 -4.92
C SER A 147 13.24 -34.67 -4.57
N ARG A 148 13.52 -35.27 -3.43
CA ARG A 148 14.89 -35.62 -3.00
C ARG A 148 14.93 -37.09 -2.67
N LYS A 149 15.77 -37.85 -3.37
CA LYS A 149 16.04 -39.26 -3.10
C LYS A 149 17.38 -39.38 -2.41
N VAL A 150 17.38 -39.95 -1.22
CA VAL A 150 18.60 -40.27 -0.48
C VAL A 150 18.50 -41.77 -0.13
N GLY A 151 19.26 -42.60 -0.86
CA GLY A 151 19.16 -44.06 -0.74
C GLY A 151 17.80 -44.60 -1.20
N GLU A 152 17.17 -45.44 -0.37
CA GLU A 152 15.82 -45.98 -0.68
C GLU A 152 14.66 -45.05 -0.25
N VAL A 153 14.96 -43.97 0.46
CA VAL A 153 13.94 -43.04 0.94
C VAL A 153 13.78 -41.91 -0.07
N ALA A 154 12.59 -41.83 -0.69
CA ALA A 154 12.22 -40.72 -1.55
C ALA A 154 11.27 -39.79 -0.80
N THR A 155 11.68 -38.56 -0.58
CA THR A 155 10.80 -37.50 -0.07
C THR A 155 10.30 -36.66 -1.24
N VAL A 156 9.00 -36.72 -1.50
CA VAL A 156 8.36 -35.91 -2.53
C VAL A 156 7.79 -34.66 -1.85
N TYR A 157 8.29 -33.49 -2.25
CA TYR A 157 7.72 -32.23 -1.85
C TYR A 157 6.62 -31.84 -2.83
N SER A 158 5.59 -31.17 -2.35
CA SER A 158 4.52 -30.67 -3.23
C SER A 158 5.12 -29.80 -4.35
N THR A 159 4.74 -30.09 -5.56
CA THR A 159 5.21 -29.43 -6.83
C THR A 159 4.80 -27.97 -6.93
N THR A 160 3.89 -27.55 -6.05
CA THR A 160 3.37 -26.20 -6.05
C THR A 160 4.37 -25.30 -5.35
N GLY A 161 4.93 -24.33 -6.09
CA GLY A 161 5.72 -23.25 -5.52
C GLY A 161 5.00 -22.60 -4.33
N ILE A 162 5.64 -21.66 -3.63
CA ILE A 162 4.96 -20.91 -2.56
C ILE A 162 3.79 -20.18 -3.19
N THR A 163 2.61 -20.71 -2.98
CA THR A 163 1.37 -20.08 -3.42
C THR A 163 0.54 -19.74 -2.18
N LEU A 164 -0.04 -18.55 -2.22
CA LEU A 164 -1.09 -18.19 -1.28
C LEU A 164 -2.25 -19.15 -1.50
N ARG A 165 -2.67 -19.86 -0.46
CA ARG A 165 -3.87 -20.70 -0.48
C ARG A 165 -5.10 -19.80 -0.59
N ASP A 166 -6.21 -20.35 -1.05
CA ASP A 166 -7.45 -19.57 -1.13
C ASP A 166 -7.94 -19.10 0.25
N GLU A 167 -7.62 -19.84 1.30
CA GLU A 167 -7.87 -19.42 2.68
C GLU A 167 -7.07 -18.18 3.06
N ASP A 168 -5.77 -18.13 2.68
CA ASP A 168 -4.91 -16.98 2.93
C ASP A 168 -5.38 -15.76 2.14
N LYS A 169 -5.72 -15.95 0.87
CA LYS A 169 -6.25 -14.89 0.02
C LYS A 169 -7.50 -14.26 0.63
N ARG A 170 -8.44 -15.08 1.13
CA ARG A 170 -9.66 -14.58 1.81
C ARG A 170 -9.33 -13.73 3.04
N VAL A 171 -8.25 -14.05 3.76
CA VAL A 171 -7.78 -13.23 4.88
C VAL A 171 -7.18 -11.94 4.34
N LEU A 172 -6.28 -12.04 3.38
CA LEU A 172 -5.53 -10.92 2.81
C LEU A 172 -6.44 -9.95 2.03
N ASP A 173 -7.49 -10.43 1.37
CA ASP A 173 -8.46 -9.61 0.62
C ASP A 173 -9.13 -8.54 1.49
N ARG A 174 -9.24 -8.78 2.80
CA ARG A 174 -9.76 -7.79 3.76
C ARG A 174 -8.84 -6.58 3.93
N TYR A 175 -7.56 -6.77 3.64
CA TYR A 175 -6.48 -5.78 3.80
C TYR A 175 -5.98 -5.25 2.46
N ALA A 176 -6.30 -5.93 1.35
CA ALA A 176 -5.88 -5.48 0.03
C ALA A 176 -6.35 -4.05 -0.25
N ALA A 177 -5.48 -3.25 -0.86
CA ALA A 177 -5.83 -1.93 -1.32
C ALA A 177 -7.06 -2.02 -2.22
N GLN A 178 -8.17 -1.41 -1.80
CA GLN A 178 -9.36 -1.35 -2.62
C GLN A 178 -9.09 -0.40 -3.78
N GLU A 179 -8.84 -0.95 -4.96
CA GLU A 179 -8.95 -0.17 -6.18
C GLU A 179 -10.43 0.23 -6.33
N VAL A 180 -10.73 1.47 -5.99
CA VAL A 180 -12.04 2.05 -6.30
C VAL A 180 -12.04 2.35 -7.79
N SER A 181 -12.62 1.42 -8.56
CA SER A 181 -12.89 1.59 -10.00
C SER A 181 -13.92 2.69 -10.26
#